data_cb1ae5addad70a7852392d7567a4f09d
#
_entry.id   cb1ae5addad70a7852392d7567a4f09d
#
_cell.length_a   1.000
_cell.length_b   1.000
_cell.length_c   1.000
_cell.angle_alpha   90.00
_cell.angle_beta   90.00
_cell.angle_gamma   90.00
#
_symmetry.space_group_name_H-M   'P 1'
#
loop_
_entity.id
_entity.type
_entity.pdbx_description
1 polymer ?
#
loop_
_entity_poly.entity_id
_entity_poly.type
_entity_poly.pdbx_seq_one_letter_code
_entity_poly.pdbx_strand_id
1 'polypeptide(L)'
;MQLLYRGKTKDVYEKEPGVLHLAFSDRVTKNDAGEIDPGGNTLAIDPVPGQAEACLLMSSAIFDEIQRKNIAFTHMLSYDLASLSMNVRRARLFSPGLEWIARWVCTGSFMRRYAMVPGIRDGMVLPNPVFEVTLKDDAAGDPLIMPAAVTALGIVDSKTMDELWAKNQAVMQIIHAMFAARKLDLWDIKIEWGLDENGRPLLIDEISPGSCRAYRAGTRERVQGLALAELFRK
;
A
#
# COMPACT_ATOMS: atom_id res chain seq x y z
N MET A 1 13.74 -21.38 8.96
CA MET A 1 13.44 -19.92 9.06
C MET A 1 12.82 -19.63 10.42
N GLN A 2 13.19 -18.54 11.06
CA GLN A 2 12.65 -18.13 12.35
C GLN A 2 11.50 -17.14 12.10
N LEU A 3 10.33 -17.40 12.72
CA LEU A 3 9.21 -16.45 12.69
C LEU A 3 9.59 -15.20 13.50
N LEU A 4 9.50 -14.02 12.87
CA LEU A 4 9.72 -12.73 13.51
C LEU A 4 8.42 -12.06 13.90
N TYR A 5 7.41 -12.11 13.02
CA TYR A 5 6.17 -11.39 13.19
C TYR A 5 5.01 -12.07 12.46
N ARG A 6 3.84 -12.11 13.10
CA ARG A 6 2.56 -12.48 12.50
C ARG A 6 1.75 -11.25 12.17
N GLY A 7 1.62 -10.96 10.89
CA GLY A 7 0.87 -9.81 10.41
C GLY A 7 -0.60 -10.11 10.12
N LYS A 8 -1.31 -9.07 9.70
CA LYS A 8 -2.73 -9.16 9.33
C LYS A 8 -2.94 -9.94 8.00
N THR A 9 -1.99 -9.84 7.06
CA THR A 9 -2.09 -10.43 5.71
C THR A 9 -0.99 -11.46 5.42
N LYS A 10 0.11 -11.43 6.17
CA LYS A 10 1.28 -12.28 5.95
C LYS A 10 2.05 -12.53 7.24
N ASP A 11 2.80 -13.60 7.26
CA ASP A 11 3.78 -13.89 8.30
C ASP A 11 5.19 -13.56 7.79
N VAL A 12 6.03 -13.01 8.67
CA VAL A 12 7.39 -12.54 8.34
C VAL A 12 8.39 -13.44 9.05
N TYR A 13 9.29 -14.05 8.28
CA TYR A 13 10.35 -14.91 8.79
C TYR A 13 11.72 -14.34 8.46
N GLU A 14 12.69 -14.57 9.32
CA GLU A 14 14.10 -14.39 8.97
C GLU A 14 14.56 -15.56 8.13
N LYS A 15 15.05 -15.28 6.91
CA LYS A 15 15.58 -16.28 6.01
C LYS A 15 17.09 -16.38 6.16
N GLU A 16 17.77 -15.25 6.07
CA GLU A 16 19.22 -15.06 6.23
C GLU A 16 19.50 -13.60 6.61
N PRO A 17 20.70 -13.24 7.06
CA PRO A 17 21.01 -11.86 7.43
C PRO A 17 20.67 -10.87 6.30
N GLY A 18 19.83 -9.88 6.61
CA GLY A 18 19.38 -8.86 5.66
C GLY A 18 18.25 -9.29 4.71
N VAL A 19 17.81 -10.56 4.74
CA VAL A 19 16.73 -11.07 3.90
C VAL A 19 15.59 -11.63 4.74
N LEU A 20 14.39 -11.16 4.46
CA LEU A 20 13.16 -11.68 5.06
C LEU A 20 12.39 -12.52 4.05
N HIS A 21 11.61 -13.45 4.57
CA HIS A 21 10.66 -14.24 3.81
C HIS A 21 9.24 -13.90 4.27
N LEU A 22 8.42 -13.41 3.36
CA LEU A 22 7.03 -13.09 3.57
C LEU A 22 6.17 -14.27 3.08
N ALA A 23 5.43 -14.90 3.97
CA ALA A 23 4.45 -15.93 3.62
C ALA A 23 3.06 -15.30 3.67
N PHE A 24 2.45 -15.12 2.51
CA PHE A 24 1.11 -14.51 2.41
C PHE A 24 0.04 -15.48 2.89
N SER A 25 -1.03 -14.94 3.41
CA SER A 25 -2.15 -15.71 3.98
C SER A 25 -3.48 -15.13 3.52
N ASP A 26 -4.51 -15.95 3.61
CA ASP A 26 -5.89 -15.58 3.27
C ASP A 26 -6.57 -14.73 4.35
N ARG A 27 -5.82 -14.28 5.37
CA ARG A 27 -6.32 -13.35 6.39
C ARG A 27 -6.62 -11.99 5.75
N VAL A 28 -7.72 -11.35 6.16
CA VAL A 28 -8.13 -10.02 5.70
C VAL A 28 -8.52 -9.15 6.88
N THR A 29 -8.51 -7.84 6.67
CA THR A 29 -9.04 -6.87 7.62
C THR A 29 -10.41 -6.37 7.18
N LYS A 30 -11.24 -5.99 8.16
CA LYS A 30 -12.58 -5.43 7.97
C LYS A 30 -12.64 -4.03 8.57
N ASN A 31 -13.53 -3.21 8.02
CA ASN A 31 -13.94 -1.96 8.64
C ASN A 31 -14.96 -2.21 9.78
N ASP A 32 -15.37 -1.15 10.45
CA ASP A 32 -16.35 -1.22 11.55
C ASP A 32 -17.74 -1.74 11.11
N ALA A 33 -18.06 -1.65 9.82
CA ALA A 33 -19.28 -2.21 9.23
C ALA A 33 -19.15 -3.72 8.89
N GLY A 34 -17.97 -4.33 9.14
CA GLY A 34 -17.72 -5.73 8.83
C GLY A 34 -17.37 -6.02 7.36
N GLU A 35 -17.20 -4.99 6.53
CA GLU A 35 -16.84 -5.12 5.12
C GLU A 35 -15.31 -5.16 4.96
N ILE A 36 -14.82 -5.92 3.98
CA ILE A 36 -13.40 -5.92 3.61
C ILE A 36 -13.05 -4.56 3.04
N ASP A 37 -12.19 -3.81 3.74
CA ASP A 37 -11.80 -2.46 3.36
C ASP A 37 -10.30 -2.26 3.51
N PRO A 38 -9.62 -1.58 2.55
CA PRO A 38 -8.22 -1.19 2.65
C PRO A 38 -7.84 -0.40 3.91
N GLY A 39 -8.80 0.31 4.50
CA GLY A 39 -8.62 1.03 5.77
C GLY A 39 -9.12 0.28 7.00
N GLY A 40 -9.42 -1.02 6.88
CA GLY A 40 -9.92 -1.83 8.00
C GLY A 40 -8.80 -2.26 8.95
N ASN A 41 -9.02 -2.13 10.25
CA ASN A 41 -8.03 -2.46 11.29
C ASN A 41 -8.36 -3.74 12.06
N THR A 42 -9.57 -4.26 11.92
CA THR A 42 -10.02 -5.48 12.60
C THR A 42 -9.81 -6.71 11.70
N LEU A 43 -9.13 -7.74 12.21
CA LEU A 43 -9.03 -9.02 11.49
C LEU A 43 -10.42 -9.64 11.32
N ALA A 44 -10.70 -10.13 10.11
CA ALA A 44 -11.88 -10.96 9.88
C ALA A 44 -11.72 -12.30 10.62
N ILE A 45 -12.81 -12.84 11.12
CA ILE A 45 -12.83 -14.16 11.80
C ILE A 45 -12.47 -15.26 10.81
N ASP A 46 -13.05 -15.19 9.59
CA ASP A 46 -12.83 -16.16 8.54
C ASP A 46 -11.87 -15.65 7.48
N PRO A 47 -10.92 -16.47 7.03
CA PRO A 47 -10.05 -16.13 5.91
C PRO A 47 -10.87 -16.05 4.60
N VAL A 48 -10.40 -15.24 3.65
CA VAL A 48 -10.99 -15.12 2.32
C VAL A 48 -10.13 -15.89 1.33
N PRO A 49 -10.60 -17.03 0.81
CA PRO A 49 -9.82 -17.85 -0.11
C PRO A 49 -9.33 -17.06 -1.33
N GLY A 50 -8.03 -17.23 -1.66
CA GLY A 50 -7.38 -16.55 -2.77
C GLY A 50 -6.83 -15.16 -2.44
N GLN A 51 -6.97 -14.68 -1.19
CA GLN A 51 -6.44 -13.38 -0.79
C GLN A 51 -4.90 -13.38 -0.80
N ALA A 52 -4.26 -14.45 -0.34
CA ALA A 52 -2.81 -14.59 -0.39
C ALA A 52 -2.27 -14.51 -1.81
N GLU A 53 -2.92 -15.21 -2.75
CA GLU A 53 -2.58 -15.16 -4.16
C GLU A 53 -2.78 -13.75 -4.73
N ALA A 54 -3.90 -13.12 -4.43
CA ALA A 54 -4.20 -11.77 -4.87
C ALA A 54 -3.15 -10.75 -4.38
N CYS A 55 -2.75 -10.83 -3.12
CA CYS A 55 -1.71 -9.97 -2.56
C CYS A 55 -0.38 -10.14 -3.28
N LEU A 56 0.07 -11.38 -3.45
CA LEU A 56 1.35 -11.69 -4.07
C LEU A 56 1.37 -11.32 -5.55
N LEU A 57 0.32 -11.69 -6.29
CA LEU A 57 0.20 -11.47 -7.73
C LEU A 57 0.26 -9.99 -8.08
N MET A 58 -0.54 -9.16 -7.41
CA MET A 58 -0.58 -7.73 -7.67
C MET A 58 0.71 -7.03 -7.19
N SER A 59 1.21 -7.38 -6.01
CA SER A 59 2.46 -6.81 -5.47
C SER A 59 3.64 -7.08 -6.39
N SER A 60 3.83 -8.34 -6.81
CA SER A 60 4.95 -8.72 -7.68
C SER A 60 4.90 -8.00 -9.03
N ALA A 61 3.72 -7.90 -9.64
CA ALA A 61 3.55 -7.20 -10.91
C ALA A 61 3.88 -5.70 -10.82
N ILE A 62 3.47 -5.05 -9.73
CA ILE A 62 3.75 -3.62 -9.49
C ILE A 62 5.22 -3.40 -9.18
N PHE A 63 5.82 -4.19 -8.29
CA PHE A 63 7.25 -4.07 -7.98
C PHE A 63 8.14 -4.31 -9.19
N ASP A 64 7.85 -5.32 -10.02
CA ASP A 64 8.56 -5.57 -11.27
C ASP A 64 8.52 -4.36 -12.21
N GLU A 65 7.36 -3.70 -12.33
CA GLU A 65 7.22 -2.54 -13.19
C GLU A 65 8.01 -1.33 -12.66
N ILE A 66 7.99 -1.10 -11.32
CA ILE A 66 8.75 -0.03 -10.67
C ILE A 66 10.25 -0.27 -10.84
N GLN A 67 10.72 -1.51 -10.65
CA GLN A 67 12.13 -1.89 -10.85
C GLN A 67 12.54 -1.74 -12.32
N ARG A 68 11.71 -2.20 -13.26
CA ARG A 68 11.95 -2.08 -14.70
C ARG A 68 12.11 -0.62 -15.13
N LYS A 69 11.33 0.29 -14.54
CA LYS A 69 11.41 1.74 -14.81
C LYS A 69 12.54 2.43 -14.05
N ASN A 70 13.20 1.75 -13.13
CA ASN A 70 14.28 2.29 -12.30
C ASN A 70 13.92 3.61 -11.57
N ILE A 71 12.67 3.72 -11.10
CA ILE A 71 12.16 4.93 -10.42
C ILE A 71 12.46 4.89 -8.93
N ALA A 72 12.31 3.71 -8.32
CA ALA A 72 12.56 3.50 -6.90
C ALA A 72 13.13 2.11 -6.65
N PHE A 73 13.89 1.99 -5.56
CA PHE A 73 14.25 0.67 -5.03
C PHE A 73 13.02 0.05 -4.37
N THR A 74 12.78 -1.23 -4.66
CA THR A 74 11.78 -2.03 -3.97
C THR A 74 12.46 -3.08 -3.10
N HIS A 75 11.82 -3.50 -2.04
CA HIS A 75 12.38 -4.53 -1.17
C HIS A 75 12.32 -5.93 -1.81
N MET A 76 11.51 -6.14 -2.85
CA MET A 76 11.34 -7.45 -3.48
C MET A 76 12.63 -7.93 -4.14
N LEU A 77 13.06 -9.13 -3.77
CA LEU A 77 14.19 -9.86 -4.38
C LEU A 77 13.71 -10.96 -5.32
N SER A 78 12.71 -11.74 -4.87
CA SER A 78 12.09 -12.81 -5.63
C SER A 78 10.72 -13.14 -5.06
N TYR A 79 9.89 -13.81 -5.83
CA TYR A 79 8.60 -14.33 -5.37
C TYR A 79 8.33 -15.72 -5.95
N ASP A 80 7.45 -16.45 -5.29
CA ASP A 80 7.01 -17.78 -5.71
C ASP A 80 5.49 -17.90 -5.52
N LEU A 81 4.77 -18.00 -6.65
CA LEU A 81 3.32 -18.14 -6.65
C LEU A 81 2.86 -19.49 -6.13
N ALA A 82 3.68 -20.54 -6.23
CA ALA A 82 3.29 -21.87 -5.76
C ALA A 82 3.27 -21.94 -4.23
N SER A 83 4.22 -21.28 -3.57
CA SER A 83 4.28 -21.20 -2.11
C SER A 83 3.64 -19.93 -1.54
N LEU A 84 3.07 -19.07 -2.37
CA LEU A 84 2.47 -17.78 -1.99
C LEU A 84 3.43 -16.94 -1.13
N SER A 85 4.66 -16.80 -1.59
CA SER A 85 5.71 -16.17 -0.80
C SER A 85 6.58 -15.18 -1.59
N MET A 86 7.22 -14.27 -0.87
CA MET A 86 8.15 -13.30 -1.42
C MET A 86 9.40 -13.20 -0.53
N ASN A 87 10.58 -13.23 -1.11
CA ASN A 87 11.80 -12.87 -0.40
C ASN A 87 12.08 -11.38 -0.60
N VAL A 88 12.41 -10.70 0.47
CA VAL A 88 12.57 -9.25 0.47
C VAL A 88 13.83 -8.83 1.22
N ARG A 89 14.40 -7.69 0.86
CA ARG A 89 15.43 -7.01 1.65
C ARG A 89 14.82 -6.53 2.96
N ARG A 90 15.55 -6.71 4.05
CA ARG A 90 15.18 -6.11 5.32
C ARG A 90 15.30 -4.59 5.20
N ALA A 91 14.24 -3.88 5.55
CA ALA A 91 14.21 -2.43 5.63
C ALA A 91 14.35 -1.95 7.08
N ARG A 92 14.94 -0.78 7.27
CA ARG A 92 14.80 -0.01 8.49
C ARG A 92 13.48 0.76 8.42
N LEU A 93 12.56 0.46 9.33
CA LEU A 93 11.25 1.11 9.40
C LEU A 93 11.35 2.45 10.13
N PHE A 94 10.46 3.36 9.83
CA PHE A 94 10.26 4.58 10.63
C PHE A 94 9.57 4.25 11.93
N SER A 95 9.80 5.04 12.96
CA SER A 95 9.17 4.89 14.27
C SER A 95 8.66 6.25 14.76
N PRO A 96 7.33 6.46 14.81
CA PRO A 96 6.27 5.57 14.34
C PRO A 96 6.33 5.29 12.84
N GLY A 97 5.67 4.22 12.39
CA GLY A 97 5.51 3.89 10.97
C GLY A 97 4.75 4.99 10.23
N LEU A 98 5.01 5.10 8.93
CA LEU A 98 4.35 6.06 8.05
C LEU A 98 3.67 5.33 6.90
N GLU A 99 2.45 5.75 6.59
CA GLU A 99 1.70 5.30 5.42
C GLU A 99 1.56 6.45 4.43
N TRP A 100 1.69 6.15 3.16
CA TRP A 100 1.66 7.12 2.07
C TRP A 100 0.45 6.84 1.18
N ILE A 101 -0.41 7.82 1.02
CA ILE A 101 -1.68 7.65 0.34
C ILE A 101 -1.75 8.61 -0.86
N ALA A 102 -2.19 8.12 -2.00
CA ALA A 102 -2.59 8.96 -3.13
C ALA A 102 -4.09 8.81 -3.38
N ARG A 103 -4.75 9.93 -3.66
CA ARG A 103 -6.18 9.97 -3.96
C ARG A 103 -6.44 10.76 -5.24
N TRP A 104 -7.12 10.11 -6.16
CA TRP A 104 -7.63 10.74 -7.40
C TRP A 104 -9.13 11.01 -7.31
N VAL A 105 -9.81 10.36 -6.36
CA VAL A 105 -11.26 10.47 -6.15
C VAL A 105 -11.54 10.58 -4.65
N CYS A 106 -12.51 11.42 -4.29
CA CYS A 106 -12.95 11.59 -2.91
C CYS A 106 -13.59 10.29 -2.41
N THR A 107 -12.98 9.62 -1.44
CA THR A 107 -13.49 8.37 -0.85
C THR A 107 -12.85 8.06 0.52
N GLY A 108 -13.40 7.10 1.23
CA GLY A 108 -12.83 6.57 2.47
C GLY A 108 -12.60 7.64 3.55
N SER A 109 -11.41 7.62 4.18
CA SER A 109 -11.07 8.58 5.24
C SER A 109 -11.00 10.03 4.77
N PHE A 110 -10.80 10.28 3.47
CA PHE A 110 -10.91 11.62 2.89
C PHE A 110 -12.32 12.20 3.12
N MET A 111 -13.34 11.40 2.85
CA MET A 111 -14.73 11.82 3.10
C MET A 111 -15.02 12.07 4.58
N ARG A 112 -14.48 11.25 5.49
CA ARG A 112 -14.64 11.50 6.93
C ARG A 112 -14.08 12.85 7.37
N ARG A 113 -13.01 13.33 6.72
CA ARG A 113 -12.36 14.60 7.06
C ARG A 113 -12.95 15.81 6.35
N TYR A 114 -13.38 15.66 5.10
CA TYR A 114 -13.65 16.80 4.23
C TYR A 114 -15.09 16.86 3.70
N ALA A 115 -15.99 15.95 4.09
CA ALA A 115 -17.40 15.97 3.64
C ALA A 115 -18.15 17.26 4.01
N MET A 116 -17.67 17.99 5.04
CA MET A 116 -18.23 19.29 5.44
C MET A 116 -17.93 20.43 4.45
N VAL A 117 -16.97 20.26 3.55
CA VAL A 117 -16.61 21.28 2.56
C VAL A 117 -17.69 21.28 1.46
N PRO A 118 -18.33 22.45 1.18
CA PRO A 118 -19.38 22.52 0.18
C PRO A 118 -18.94 22.00 -1.19
N GLY A 119 -19.77 21.16 -1.81
CA GLY A 119 -19.50 20.56 -3.12
C GLY A 119 -18.70 19.24 -3.10
N ILE A 120 -18.10 18.89 -1.98
CA ILE A 120 -17.40 17.60 -1.84
C ILE A 120 -18.41 16.48 -1.65
N ARG A 121 -18.27 15.41 -2.43
CA ARG A 121 -19.10 14.19 -2.33
C ARG A 121 -18.29 12.95 -2.64
N ASP A 122 -18.71 11.82 -2.13
CA ASP A 122 -18.08 10.52 -2.43
C ASP A 122 -18.13 10.22 -3.93
N GLY A 123 -17.02 9.72 -4.46
CA GLY A 123 -16.86 9.45 -5.88
C GLY A 123 -16.63 10.71 -6.75
N MET A 124 -16.40 11.87 -6.15
CA MET A 124 -16.01 13.08 -6.90
C MET A 124 -14.53 12.95 -7.34
N VAL A 125 -14.29 13.10 -8.63
CA VAL A 125 -12.94 13.16 -9.18
C VAL A 125 -12.26 14.45 -8.75
N LEU A 126 -11.05 14.32 -8.22
CA LEU A 126 -10.22 15.47 -7.84
C LEU A 126 -9.54 16.05 -9.08
N PRO A 127 -9.45 17.38 -9.23
CA PRO A 127 -8.78 18.00 -10.37
C PRO A 127 -7.28 17.67 -10.43
N ASN A 128 -6.67 17.44 -9.27
CA ASN A 128 -5.30 16.94 -9.12
C ASN A 128 -5.27 15.87 -8.03
N PRO A 129 -4.36 14.89 -8.11
CA PRO A 129 -4.22 13.91 -7.04
C PRO A 129 -3.78 14.57 -5.74
N VAL A 130 -4.37 14.12 -4.63
CA VAL A 130 -3.96 14.51 -3.28
C VAL A 130 -3.04 13.44 -2.72
N PHE A 131 -1.86 13.86 -2.25
CA PHE A 131 -0.91 12.98 -1.57
C PHE A 131 -0.92 13.28 -0.08
N GLU A 132 -1.11 12.23 0.71
CA GLU A 132 -1.22 12.30 2.18
C GLU A 132 -0.18 11.40 2.82
N VAL A 133 0.21 11.75 4.06
CA VAL A 133 0.98 10.87 4.95
C VAL A 133 0.17 10.70 6.23
N THR A 134 0.10 9.46 6.73
CA THR A 134 -0.49 9.14 8.02
C THR A 134 0.53 8.46 8.92
N LEU A 135 0.35 8.63 10.23
CA LEU A 135 1.01 7.76 11.19
C LEU A 135 0.35 6.39 11.15
N LYS A 136 1.14 5.33 11.22
CA LYS A 136 0.62 3.95 11.34
C LYS A 136 0.28 3.68 12.80
N ASP A 137 -0.94 4.07 13.17
CA ASP A 137 -1.50 3.93 14.51
C ASP A 137 -2.97 3.53 14.41
N ASP A 138 -3.20 2.21 14.32
CA ASP A 138 -4.54 1.62 14.22
C ASP A 138 -5.49 2.12 15.33
N ALA A 139 -4.97 2.31 16.56
CA ALA A 139 -5.77 2.72 17.70
C ALA A 139 -6.25 4.18 17.59
N ALA A 140 -5.44 5.03 16.96
CA ALA A 140 -5.78 6.43 16.70
C ALA A 140 -6.46 6.64 15.32
N GLY A 141 -6.69 5.56 14.55
CA GLY A 141 -7.31 5.62 13.22
C GLY A 141 -6.42 6.21 12.14
N ASP A 142 -5.11 5.96 12.23
CA ASP A 142 -4.10 6.39 11.27
C ASP A 142 -4.16 7.90 10.96
N PRO A 143 -3.87 8.76 11.97
CA PRO A 143 -4.05 10.20 11.85
C PRO A 143 -3.12 10.80 10.79
N LEU A 144 -3.65 11.79 10.05
CA LEU A 144 -2.84 12.57 9.12
C LEU A 144 -1.70 13.28 9.86
N ILE A 145 -0.54 13.27 9.21
CA ILE A 145 0.60 14.07 9.64
C ILE A 145 1.15 14.86 8.45
N MET A 146 1.46 16.14 8.68
CA MET A 146 2.09 16.95 7.65
C MET A 146 3.57 16.56 7.47
N PRO A 147 4.10 16.54 6.25
CA PRO A 147 5.52 16.31 6.00
C PRO A 147 6.45 17.17 6.88
N ALA A 148 6.10 18.44 7.07
CA ALA A 148 6.84 19.34 7.97
C ALA A 148 6.83 18.87 9.42
N ALA A 149 5.75 18.26 9.90
CA ALA A 149 5.69 17.70 11.24
C ALA A 149 6.52 16.41 11.35
N VAL A 150 6.54 15.56 10.30
CA VAL A 150 7.40 14.36 10.27
C VAL A 150 8.87 14.74 10.50
N THR A 151 9.33 15.79 9.83
CA THR A 151 10.72 16.27 9.98
C THR A 151 10.95 16.98 11.31
N ALA A 152 10.03 17.83 11.75
CA ALA A 152 10.13 18.56 13.02
C ALA A 152 10.16 17.63 14.23
N LEU A 153 9.46 16.50 14.17
CA LEU A 153 9.44 15.45 15.19
C LEU A 153 10.64 14.48 15.10
N GLY A 154 11.51 14.66 14.09
CA GLY A 154 12.70 13.81 13.91
C GLY A 154 12.41 12.38 13.47
N ILE A 155 11.20 12.09 12.94
CA ILE A 155 10.86 10.77 12.42
C ILE A 155 11.68 10.47 11.16
N VAL A 156 11.82 11.49 10.29
CA VAL A 156 12.62 11.46 9.07
C VAL A 156 13.37 12.80 8.96
N ASP A 157 14.62 12.80 8.55
CA ASP A 157 15.33 14.05 8.25
C ASP A 157 14.80 14.72 6.99
N SER A 158 15.01 16.04 6.85
CA SER A 158 14.44 16.85 5.77
C SER A 158 14.85 16.35 4.37
N LYS A 159 16.12 16.00 4.19
CA LYS A 159 16.64 15.52 2.89
C LYS A 159 15.98 14.20 2.48
N THR A 160 15.92 13.25 3.41
CA THR A 160 15.25 11.96 3.19
C THR A 160 13.75 12.16 2.93
N MET A 161 13.10 13.11 3.64
CA MET A 161 11.69 13.42 3.43
C MET A 161 11.41 13.97 2.03
N ASP A 162 12.24 14.88 1.53
CA ASP A 162 12.12 15.44 0.18
C ASP A 162 12.31 14.34 -0.88
N GLU A 163 13.27 13.44 -0.68
CA GLU A 163 13.48 12.30 -1.59
C GLU A 163 12.32 11.32 -1.57
N LEU A 164 11.80 10.97 -0.38
CA LEU A 164 10.62 10.12 -0.21
C LEU A 164 9.41 10.74 -0.91
N TRP A 165 9.18 12.04 -0.72
CA TRP A 165 8.05 12.75 -1.31
C TRP A 165 8.07 12.69 -2.84
N ALA A 166 9.22 12.98 -3.45
CA ALA A 166 9.39 12.93 -4.90
C ALA A 166 9.23 11.51 -5.45
N LYS A 167 9.87 10.51 -4.82
CA LYS A 167 9.76 9.10 -5.24
C LYS A 167 8.34 8.57 -5.07
N ASN A 168 7.68 8.93 -3.97
CA ASN A 168 6.31 8.53 -3.72
C ASN A 168 5.36 9.00 -4.82
N GLN A 169 5.44 10.28 -5.21
CA GLN A 169 4.61 10.81 -6.29
C GLN A 169 4.87 10.09 -7.61
N ALA A 170 6.12 9.85 -7.97
CA ALA A 170 6.49 9.15 -9.20
C ALA A 170 5.99 7.70 -9.21
N VAL A 171 6.15 6.98 -8.11
CA VAL A 171 5.65 5.59 -7.94
C VAL A 171 4.14 5.56 -8.05
N MET A 172 3.43 6.43 -7.35
CA MET A 172 1.97 6.49 -7.37
C MET A 172 1.41 6.77 -8.77
N GLN A 173 2.07 7.62 -9.56
CA GLN A 173 1.68 7.89 -10.94
C GLN A 173 1.89 6.67 -11.85
N ILE A 174 2.98 5.90 -11.64
CA ILE A 174 3.20 4.65 -12.37
C ILE A 174 2.09 3.66 -12.05
N ILE A 175 1.77 3.48 -10.77
CA ILE A 175 0.70 2.57 -10.35
C ILE A 175 -0.63 3.02 -10.97
N HIS A 176 -0.97 4.31 -10.90
CA HIS A 176 -2.18 4.83 -11.53
C HIS A 176 -2.25 4.53 -13.02
N ALA A 177 -1.14 4.72 -13.75
CA ALA A 177 -1.04 4.39 -15.18
C ALA A 177 -1.21 2.87 -15.44
N MET A 178 -0.69 2.00 -14.55
CA MET A 178 -0.89 0.56 -14.65
C MET A 178 -2.36 0.14 -14.52
N PHE A 179 -3.11 0.81 -13.64
CA PHE A 179 -4.57 0.59 -13.51
C PHE A 179 -5.31 1.10 -14.75
N ALA A 180 -5.01 2.30 -15.21
CA ALA A 180 -5.63 2.88 -16.41
C ALA A 180 -5.41 2.00 -17.65
N ALA A 181 -4.21 1.43 -17.83
CA ALA A 181 -3.90 0.50 -18.91
C ALA A 181 -4.76 -0.79 -18.87
N ARG A 182 -5.34 -1.10 -17.70
CA ARG A 182 -6.24 -2.25 -17.48
C ARG A 182 -7.73 -1.87 -17.49
N LYS A 183 -8.04 -0.65 -17.94
CA LYS A 183 -9.40 -0.08 -17.94
C LYS A 183 -10.00 -0.03 -16.53
N LEU A 184 -9.18 0.39 -15.58
CA LEU A 184 -9.57 0.61 -14.18
C LEU A 184 -9.36 2.06 -13.79
N ASP A 185 -10.30 2.61 -13.02
CA ASP A 185 -10.17 3.86 -12.30
C ASP A 185 -9.64 3.54 -10.90
N LEU A 186 -8.40 3.92 -10.62
CA LEU A 186 -7.82 3.86 -9.28
C LEU A 186 -8.28 5.10 -8.51
N TRP A 187 -9.10 4.90 -7.48
CA TRP A 187 -9.62 6.00 -6.67
C TRP A 187 -8.62 6.45 -5.60
N ASP A 188 -8.06 5.49 -4.88
CA ASP A 188 -6.98 5.74 -3.92
C ASP A 188 -6.11 4.50 -3.75
N ILE A 189 -4.93 4.71 -3.20
CA ILE A 189 -3.99 3.65 -2.86
C ILE A 189 -3.10 4.08 -1.71
N LYS A 190 -2.76 3.13 -0.84
CA LYS A 190 -1.80 3.23 0.24
C LYS A 190 -0.58 2.38 -0.07
N ILE A 191 0.63 2.93 0.17
CA ILE A 191 1.90 2.22 0.10
C ILE A 191 2.76 2.58 1.31
N GLU A 192 3.79 1.78 1.57
CA GLU A 192 4.70 2.00 2.68
C GLU A 192 6.15 2.12 2.21
N TRP A 193 6.91 2.94 2.92
CA TRP A 193 8.33 3.14 2.70
C TRP A 193 9.12 2.85 3.95
N GLY A 194 10.33 2.36 3.75
CA GLY A 194 11.39 2.26 4.75
C GLY A 194 12.69 2.76 4.15
N LEU A 195 13.80 2.45 4.79
CA LEU A 195 15.13 2.76 4.31
C LEU A 195 15.94 1.47 4.16
N ASP A 196 16.78 1.41 3.14
CA ASP A 196 17.76 0.34 2.99
C ASP A 196 18.93 0.50 3.98
N GLU A 197 19.91 -0.40 3.92
CA GLU A 197 21.10 -0.37 4.77
C GLU A 197 21.95 0.90 4.59
N ASN A 198 21.84 1.56 3.43
CA ASN A 198 22.56 2.80 3.09
C ASN A 198 21.73 4.06 3.40
N GLY A 199 20.56 3.92 4.03
CA GLY A 199 19.64 5.03 4.34
C GLY A 199 18.86 5.56 3.14
N ARG A 200 18.79 4.84 2.02
CA ARG A 200 18.03 5.25 0.83
C ARG A 200 16.58 4.78 0.91
N PRO A 201 15.62 5.58 0.42
CA PRO A 201 14.23 5.16 0.34
C PRO A 201 14.04 3.81 -0.36
N LEU A 202 13.35 2.92 0.31
CA LEU A 202 13.01 1.58 -0.13
C LEU A 202 11.51 1.37 -0.03
N LEU A 203 10.84 1.10 -1.16
CA LEU A 203 9.43 0.77 -1.19
C LEU A 203 9.23 -0.63 -0.62
N ILE A 204 8.39 -0.73 0.39
CA ILE A 204 8.21 -1.94 1.18
C ILE A 204 6.75 -2.38 1.26
N ASP A 205 6.51 -3.43 2.00
CA ASP A 205 5.21 -4.04 2.26
C ASP A 205 4.58 -4.64 1.01
N GLU A 206 3.30 -4.99 1.02
CA GLU A 206 2.57 -5.39 -0.17
C GLU A 206 1.83 -4.20 -0.80
N ILE A 207 1.68 -4.24 -2.12
CA ILE A 207 0.77 -3.39 -2.87
C ILE A 207 -0.30 -4.30 -3.45
N SER A 208 -1.41 -4.41 -2.74
CA SER A 208 -2.42 -5.46 -2.94
C SER A 208 -3.81 -4.87 -3.17
N PRO A 209 -4.80 -5.69 -3.57
CA PRO A 209 -6.19 -5.25 -3.61
C PRO A 209 -6.69 -4.70 -2.27
N GLY A 210 -6.09 -5.14 -1.15
CA GLY A 210 -6.37 -4.62 0.19
C GLY A 210 -5.78 -3.26 0.50
N SER A 211 -4.92 -2.70 -0.35
CA SER A 211 -4.33 -1.38 -0.15
C SER A 211 -4.92 -0.29 -1.06
N CYS A 212 -5.94 -0.60 -1.87
CA CYS A 212 -6.50 0.34 -2.83
C CYS A 212 -8.01 0.17 -3.04
N ARG A 213 -8.61 1.17 -3.68
CA ARG A 213 -9.96 1.11 -4.23
C ARG A 213 -9.90 1.32 -5.73
N ALA A 214 -10.34 0.30 -6.48
CA ALA A 214 -10.34 0.29 -7.92
C ALA A 214 -11.75 -0.02 -8.47
N TYR A 215 -12.10 0.62 -9.57
CA TYR A 215 -13.39 0.50 -10.21
C TYR A 215 -13.20 0.26 -11.72
N ARG A 216 -14.16 -0.37 -12.38
CA ARG A 216 -14.21 -0.41 -13.85
C ARG A 216 -14.27 1.02 -14.39
N ALA A 217 -13.42 1.33 -15.37
CA ALA A 217 -13.28 2.68 -15.91
C ALA A 217 -14.63 3.28 -16.33
N GLY A 218 -14.91 4.48 -15.83
CA GLY A 218 -16.15 5.21 -16.09
C GLY A 218 -17.39 4.66 -15.38
N THR A 219 -17.22 3.71 -14.44
CA THR A 219 -18.35 3.11 -13.71
C THR A 219 -18.17 3.24 -12.19
N ARG A 220 -19.17 2.75 -11.43
CA ARG A 220 -19.06 2.55 -9.98
C ARG A 220 -18.99 1.05 -9.60
N GLU A 221 -18.68 0.20 -10.56
CA GLU A 221 -18.46 -1.23 -10.31
C GLU A 221 -17.07 -1.43 -9.70
N ARG A 222 -17.04 -1.72 -8.40
CA ARG A 222 -15.80 -1.98 -7.66
C ARG A 222 -15.20 -3.31 -8.08
N VAL A 223 -13.89 -3.31 -8.36
CA VAL A 223 -13.10 -4.51 -8.63
C VAL A 223 -12.14 -4.72 -7.45
N GLN A 224 -12.16 -5.89 -6.83
CA GLN A 224 -11.41 -6.14 -5.59
C GLN A 224 -10.95 -7.61 -5.50
N GLY A 225 -10.12 -7.91 -4.49
CA GLY A 225 -9.64 -9.25 -4.22
C GLY A 225 -8.95 -9.89 -5.41
N LEU A 226 -9.14 -11.20 -5.58
CA LEU A 226 -8.50 -11.95 -6.64
C LEU A 226 -8.91 -11.46 -8.04
N ALA A 227 -10.16 -11.03 -8.23
CA ALA A 227 -10.62 -10.49 -9.52
C ALA A 227 -9.84 -9.24 -9.97
N LEU A 228 -9.42 -8.39 -9.03
CA LEU A 228 -8.55 -7.26 -9.32
C LEU A 228 -7.12 -7.73 -9.63
N ALA A 229 -6.58 -8.62 -8.81
CA ALA A 229 -5.21 -9.10 -8.96
C ALA A 229 -4.98 -9.86 -10.28
N GLU A 230 -5.97 -10.63 -10.73
CA GLU A 230 -5.91 -11.35 -12.02
C GLU A 230 -5.69 -10.41 -13.22
N LEU A 231 -6.16 -9.18 -13.15
CA LEU A 231 -5.89 -8.19 -14.20
C LEU A 231 -4.40 -7.79 -14.26
N PHE A 232 -3.60 -8.10 -13.23
CA PHE A 232 -2.15 -7.87 -13.17
C PHE A 232 -1.34 -9.13 -13.51
N ARG A 233 -1.96 -10.29 -13.72
CA ARG A 233 -1.28 -11.53 -14.17
C ARG A 233 -0.57 -11.27 -15.50
N LYS A 234 0.69 -11.70 -15.58
CA LYS A 234 1.53 -11.60 -16.79
C LYS A 234 1.25 -12.73 -17.74
#